data_9cab7573aeb0e03f81cafa996eb48b34
#
_entry.id   9cab7573aeb0e03f81cafa996eb48b34
#
_cell.length_a   1.000
_cell.length_b   1.000
_cell.length_c   1.000
_cell.angle_alpha   90.00
_cell.angle_beta   90.00
_cell.angle_gamma   90.00
#
_symmetry.space_group_name_H-M   'P 1'
#
loop_
_entity.id
_entity.type
_entity.pdbx_description
1 polymer ?
#
loop_
_entity_poly.entity_id
_entity_poly.type
_entity_poly.pdbx_seq_one_letter_code
_entity_poly.pdbx_strand_id
1 'polypeptide(L)'
;MRSLKGKIVTPRGIIEGEIFFDQKIRKIEKRKVRTSKLILPGFIDLHIHGGGGRDLMEGGDAARTISKIHAQNGTTSYLATVATGAEVALEQALIGIKQSIDHRDYGEAFILGIHLEGPYINNEKLGAQPRRTREFNLSEIEKLHGIVPISIITLAPELLSDLEIIKLLVEMGISVQLGHTNASYEQADQALQAGAKSFTHLYNAMSGLHHRSPGAVGA
;
A
#
# COMPACT_ATOMS: atom_id res chain seq x y z
N MET A 1 4.33 -26.36 18.01
CA MET A 1 4.25 -24.97 18.49
C MET A 1 5.67 -24.46 18.69
N ARG A 2 6.01 -23.28 18.14
CA ARG A 2 7.32 -22.62 18.31
C ARG A 2 7.23 -21.62 19.45
N SER A 3 8.37 -21.21 19.98
CA SER A 3 8.41 -20.13 20.96
C SER A 3 9.61 -19.19 20.76
N LEU A 4 9.47 -17.96 21.24
CA LEU A 4 10.52 -16.94 21.29
C LEU A 4 10.54 -16.31 22.68
N LYS A 5 11.74 -16.17 23.26
CA LYS A 5 11.96 -15.51 24.56
C LYS A 5 12.59 -14.13 24.33
N GLY A 6 12.09 -13.12 25.04
CA GLY A 6 12.61 -11.77 24.90
C GLY A 6 11.84 -10.73 25.70
N LYS A 7 12.21 -9.47 25.44
CA LYS A 7 11.46 -8.29 25.82
C LYS A 7 10.39 -8.04 24.77
N ILE A 8 9.14 -8.33 25.07
CA ILE A 8 8.01 -8.32 24.15
C ILE A 8 7.38 -6.94 24.21
N VAL A 9 7.34 -6.23 23.07
CA VAL A 9 6.65 -4.95 22.91
C VAL A 9 5.16 -5.21 22.68
N THR A 10 4.33 -4.61 23.51
CA THR A 10 2.87 -4.68 23.42
C THR A 10 2.28 -3.28 23.45
N PRO A 11 1.00 -3.09 23.07
CA PRO A 11 0.33 -1.78 23.18
C PRO A 11 0.31 -1.20 24.60
N ARG A 12 0.52 -2.04 25.63
CA ARG A 12 0.52 -1.66 27.05
C ARG A 12 1.92 -1.51 27.64
N GLY A 13 2.97 -1.60 26.82
CA GLY A 13 4.37 -1.49 27.25
C GLY A 13 5.18 -2.76 26.99
N ILE A 14 6.40 -2.78 27.49
CA ILE A 14 7.35 -3.87 27.29
C ILE A 14 7.23 -4.85 28.47
N ILE A 15 7.11 -6.14 28.16
CA ILE A 15 7.09 -7.22 29.14
C ILE A 15 8.21 -8.22 28.85
N GLU A 16 8.87 -8.72 29.88
CA GLU A 16 9.76 -9.89 29.75
C GLU A 16 8.92 -11.16 29.69
N GLY A 17 9.19 -12.04 28.71
CA GLY A 17 8.37 -13.21 28.56
C GLY A 17 8.76 -14.15 27.41
N GLU A 18 7.85 -15.06 27.16
CA GLU A 18 7.91 -16.04 26.07
C GLU A 18 6.61 -16.01 25.28
N ILE A 19 6.73 -15.88 23.95
CA ILE A 19 5.61 -15.97 23.02
C ILE A 19 5.60 -17.37 22.42
N PHE A 20 4.46 -18.03 22.50
CA PHE A 20 4.17 -19.31 21.85
C PHE A 20 3.29 -19.09 20.63
N PHE A 21 3.68 -19.66 19.50
CA PHE A 21 3.01 -19.42 18.22
C PHE A 21 3.11 -20.62 17.26
N ASP A 22 2.21 -20.63 16.32
CA ASP A 22 2.29 -21.37 15.04
C ASP A 22 2.10 -20.38 13.89
N GLN A 23 0.93 -20.37 13.24
CA GLN A 23 0.51 -19.32 12.30
C GLN A 23 -0.05 -18.09 13.02
N LYS A 24 -0.41 -18.23 14.30
CA LYS A 24 -0.93 -17.16 15.17
C LYS A 24 -0.24 -17.22 16.53
N ILE A 25 -0.20 -16.08 17.21
CA ILE A 25 0.20 -16.04 18.62
C ILE A 25 -0.86 -16.80 19.41
N ARG A 26 -0.44 -17.86 20.11
CA ARG A 26 -1.32 -18.71 20.94
C ARG A 26 -1.32 -18.30 22.39
N LYS A 27 -0.15 -17.88 22.91
CA LYS A 27 0.02 -17.53 24.31
C LYS A 27 1.22 -16.59 24.47
N ILE A 28 1.12 -15.68 25.43
CA ILE A 28 2.24 -14.87 25.92
C ILE A 28 2.33 -15.12 27.42
N GLU A 29 3.48 -15.60 27.88
CA GLU A 29 3.76 -15.84 29.29
C GLU A 29 4.78 -14.82 29.81
N LYS A 30 4.40 -14.08 30.85
CA LYS A 30 5.35 -13.24 31.60
C LYS A 30 6.30 -14.13 32.37
N ARG A 31 7.59 -13.97 32.18
CA ARG A 31 8.65 -14.68 32.90
C ARG A 31 9.96 -13.93 32.80
N LYS A 32 10.83 -14.04 33.78
CA LYS A 32 12.18 -13.51 33.70
C LYS A 32 12.94 -14.20 32.57
N VAL A 33 13.57 -13.41 31.72
CA VAL A 33 14.39 -13.90 30.58
C VAL A 33 15.78 -13.27 30.64
N ARG A 34 16.83 -14.10 30.49
CA ARG A 34 18.22 -13.61 30.40
C ARG A 34 18.58 -13.34 28.95
N THR A 35 17.96 -12.33 28.36
CA THR A 35 18.23 -11.94 26.96
C THR A 35 17.94 -10.46 26.74
N SER A 36 18.73 -9.83 25.89
CA SER A 36 18.50 -8.47 25.40
C SER A 36 17.62 -8.42 24.17
N LYS A 37 17.21 -9.58 23.62
CA LYS A 37 16.38 -9.64 22.39
C LYS A 37 15.07 -8.91 22.60
N LEU A 38 14.76 -8.00 21.68
CA LEU A 38 13.49 -7.31 21.59
C LEU A 38 12.59 -8.08 20.59
N ILE A 39 11.36 -8.34 20.97
CA ILE A 39 10.35 -8.96 20.13
C ILE A 39 9.31 -7.90 19.84
N LEU A 40 9.19 -7.53 18.56
CA LEU A 40 8.28 -6.51 18.06
C LEU A 40 7.26 -7.16 17.11
N PRO A 41 6.05 -6.59 16.99
CA PRO A 41 5.23 -6.83 15.81
C PRO A 41 6.03 -6.46 14.56
N GLY A 42 5.92 -7.25 13.49
CA GLY A 42 6.49 -6.88 12.21
C GLY A 42 5.83 -5.62 11.66
N PHE A 43 6.59 -4.79 10.95
CA PHE A 43 6.03 -3.61 10.30
C PHE A 43 5.15 -4.03 9.11
N ILE A 44 4.09 -3.26 8.89
CA ILE A 44 3.22 -3.37 7.72
C ILE A 44 3.39 -2.06 6.94
N ASP A 45 3.83 -2.17 5.70
CA ASP A 45 4.02 -1.02 4.83
C ASP A 45 2.96 -1.02 3.72
N LEU A 46 2.23 0.10 3.59
CA LEU A 46 1.13 0.21 2.65
C LEU A 46 1.53 0.85 1.31
N HIS A 47 2.83 1.25 1.17
CA HIS A 47 3.29 1.98 0.01
C HIS A 47 4.76 1.68 -0.30
N ILE A 48 5.01 0.65 -1.11
CA ILE A 48 6.35 0.21 -1.52
C ILE A 48 6.39 0.02 -3.03
N HIS A 49 7.26 0.76 -3.73
CA HIS A 49 7.51 0.58 -5.17
C HIS A 49 8.62 -0.42 -5.45
N GLY A 50 9.60 -0.52 -4.57
CA GLY A 50 10.77 -1.34 -4.82
C GLY A 50 11.68 -1.54 -3.62
N GLY A 51 12.80 -2.16 -3.87
CA GLY A 51 13.85 -2.42 -2.88
C GLY A 51 14.91 -3.39 -3.41
N GLY A 52 16.11 -3.32 -2.84
CA GLY A 52 17.21 -4.19 -3.28
C GLY A 52 17.65 -3.97 -4.73
N GLY A 53 17.47 -2.75 -5.25
CA GLY A 53 17.81 -2.41 -6.64
C GLY A 53 16.77 -2.87 -7.67
N ARG A 54 15.57 -3.29 -7.25
CA ARG A 54 14.49 -3.75 -8.12
C ARG A 54 13.24 -2.87 -7.92
N ASP A 55 12.43 -2.78 -8.96
CA ASP A 55 11.13 -2.08 -8.98
C ASP A 55 10.00 -3.07 -9.30
N LEU A 56 8.83 -2.91 -8.67
CA LEU A 56 7.67 -3.79 -8.90
C LEU A 56 7.17 -3.74 -10.34
N MET A 57 7.36 -2.61 -11.04
CA MET A 57 6.99 -2.47 -12.46
C MET A 57 7.87 -3.30 -13.40
N GLU A 58 9.00 -3.87 -12.93
CA GLU A 58 9.81 -4.78 -13.73
C GLU A 58 9.12 -6.14 -13.96
N GLY A 59 8.18 -6.51 -13.10
CA GLY A 59 7.53 -7.83 -13.14
C GLY A 59 8.49 -8.98 -12.81
N GLY A 60 8.21 -10.17 -13.33
CA GLY A 60 9.05 -11.36 -13.11
C GLY A 60 9.29 -11.65 -11.62
N ASP A 61 10.55 -11.80 -11.22
CA ASP A 61 10.97 -12.11 -9.85
C ASP A 61 11.28 -10.88 -8.98
N ALA A 62 11.04 -9.67 -9.49
CA ALA A 62 11.35 -8.43 -8.77
C ALA A 62 10.67 -8.38 -7.39
N ALA A 63 9.39 -8.71 -7.32
CA ALA A 63 8.63 -8.72 -6.06
C ALA A 63 9.22 -9.67 -5.01
N ARG A 64 9.83 -10.78 -5.42
CA ARG A 64 10.53 -11.71 -4.51
C ARG A 64 11.77 -11.08 -3.89
N THR A 65 12.59 -10.39 -4.69
CA THR A 65 13.78 -9.67 -4.21
C THR A 65 13.38 -8.57 -3.23
N ILE A 66 12.34 -7.82 -3.58
CA ILE A 66 11.79 -6.75 -2.74
C ILE A 66 11.28 -7.32 -1.42
N SER A 67 10.50 -8.39 -1.45
CA SER A 67 9.99 -9.07 -0.24
C SER A 67 11.11 -9.52 0.70
N LYS A 68 12.23 -10.02 0.18
CA LYS A 68 13.38 -10.44 0.98
C LYS A 68 14.05 -9.27 1.69
N ILE A 69 14.35 -8.20 0.97
CA ILE A 69 15.04 -7.05 1.55
C ILE A 69 14.18 -6.35 2.60
N HIS A 70 12.88 -6.21 2.35
CA HIS A 70 11.96 -5.63 3.32
C HIS A 70 11.83 -6.49 4.58
N ALA A 71 11.73 -7.81 4.45
CA ALA A 71 11.71 -8.74 5.59
C ALA A 71 12.96 -8.65 6.45
N GLN A 72 14.15 -8.53 5.84
CA GLN A 72 15.43 -8.36 6.54
C GLN A 72 15.49 -7.07 7.35
N ASN A 73 14.71 -6.06 6.98
CA ASN A 73 14.62 -4.76 7.66
C ASN A 73 13.39 -4.63 8.58
N GLY A 74 12.66 -5.72 8.82
CA GLY A 74 11.56 -5.77 9.80
C GLY A 74 10.16 -5.54 9.23
N THR A 75 10.01 -5.22 7.94
CA THR A 75 8.71 -5.18 7.27
C THR A 75 8.28 -6.61 6.96
N THR A 76 7.28 -7.11 7.66
CA THR A 76 6.81 -8.50 7.51
C THR A 76 5.67 -8.64 6.52
N SER A 77 5.00 -7.53 6.21
CA SER A 77 3.90 -7.49 5.24
C SER A 77 3.85 -6.13 4.55
N TYR A 78 3.42 -6.10 3.29
CA TYR A 78 3.28 -4.85 2.56
C TYR A 78 2.22 -4.92 1.45
N LEU A 79 1.79 -3.77 0.97
CA LEU A 79 1.08 -3.63 -0.30
C LEU A 79 2.09 -3.33 -1.40
N ALA A 80 2.06 -4.12 -2.45
CA ALA A 80 2.91 -3.91 -3.62
C ALA A 80 2.36 -2.72 -4.42
N THR A 81 3.09 -1.58 -4.40
CA THR A 81 2.65 -0.36 -5.08
C THR A 81 3.14 -0.35 -6.51
N VAL A 82 2.21 -0.48 -7.45
CA VAL A 82 2.49 -0.35 -8.88
C VAL A 82 2.25 1.09 -9.32
N ALA A 83 3.22 1.63 -10.05
CA ALA A 83 3.19 3.00 -10.54
C ALA A 83 2.38 3.13 -11.84
N THR A 84 2.11 4.36 -12.26
CA THR A 84 1.50 4.67 -13.57
C THR A 84 2.27 3.98 -14.70
N GLY A 85 1.56 3.25 -15.54
CA GLY A 85 2.15 2.51 -16.65
C GLY A 85 1.15 2.25 -17.79
N ALA A 86 1.63 1.75 -18.91
CA ALA A 86 0.75 1.20 -19.95
C ALA A 86 0.03 -0.03 -19.39
N GLU A 87 -1.18 -0.32 -19.87
CA GLU A 87 -2.00 -1.46 -19.40
C GLU A 87 -1.21 -2.77 -19.38
N VAL A 88 -0.53 -3.09 -20.48
CA VAL A 88 0.29 -4.30 -20.60
C VAL A 88 1.41 -4.34 -19.55
N ALA A 89 2.04 -3.20 -19.24
CA ALA A 89 3.09 -3.15 -18.24
C ALA A 89 2.54 -3.38 -16.82
N LEU A 90 1.37 -2.82 -16.51
CA LEU A 90 0.67 -3.08 -15.24
C LEU A 90 0.31 -4.56 -15.11
N GLU A 91 -0.26 -5.17 -16.15
CA GLU A 91 -0.57 -6.60 -16.15
C GLU A 91 0.66 -7.47 -15.90
N GLN A 92 1.77 -7.19 -16.60
CA GLN A 92 3.02 -7.93 -16.42
C GLN A 92 3.59 -7.77 -15.00
N ALA A 93 3.54 -6.57 -14.43
CA ALA A 93 3.91 -6.33 -13.05
C ALA A 93 3.05 -7.15 -12.07
N LEU A 94 1.73 -7.11 -12.25
CA LEU A 94 0.80 -7.86 -11.39
C LEU A 94 0.98 -9.39 -11.53
N ILE A 95 1.25 -9.91 -12.72
CA ILE A 95 1.55 -11.33 -12.93
C ILE A 95 2.81 -11.74 -12.15
N GLY A 96 3.89 -10.94 -12.21
CA GLY A 96 5.11 -11.19 -11.43
C GLY A 96 4.86 -11.13 -9.91
N ILE A 97 4.06 -10.17 -9.46
CA ILE A 97 3.64 -10.07 -8.05
C ILE A 97 2.82 -11.31 -7.65
N LYS A 98 1.87 -11.73 -8.47
CA LYS A 98 1.05 -12.93 -8.25
C LYS A 98 1.90 -14.18 -8.08
N GLN A 99 2.90 -14.36 -8.95
CA GLN A 99 3.85 -15.48 -8.85
C GLN A 99 4.61 -15.46 -7.51
N SER A 100 5.01 -14.28 -7.05
CA SER A 100 5.69 -14.11 -5.76
C SER A 100 4.78 -14.41 -4.57
N ILE A 101 3.48 -14.09 -4.66
CA ILE A 101 2.46 -14.45 -3.66
C ILE A 101 2.29 -15.96 -3.60
N ASP A 102 2.06 -16.60 -4.75
CA ASP A 102 1.72 -18.01 -4.85
C ASP A 102 2.91 -18.93 -4.46
N HIS A 103 4.15 -18.46 -4.67
CA HIS A 103 5.38 -19.24 -4.42
C HIS A 103 6.26 -18.58 -3.34
N ARG A 104 5.64 -17.93 -2.35
CA ARG A 104 6.35 -17.25 -1.28
C ARG A 104 7.25 -18.22 -0.49
N ASP A 105 8.51 -17.83 -0.30
CA ASP A 105 9.49 -18.57 0.48
C ASP A 105 9.65 -18.05 1.91
N TYR A 106 10.36 -18.84 2.73
CA TYR A 106 10.77 -18.42 4.05
C TYR A 106 11.72 -17.21 3.99
N GLY A 107 11.47 -16.21 4.85
CA GLY A 107 12.27 -14.99 4.88
C GLY A 107 11.82 -13.91 3.90
N GLU A 108 10.69 -14.10 3.24
CA GLU A 108 10.03 -13.09 2.40
C GLU A 108 8.86 -12.45 3.14
N ALA A 109 8.73 -11.12 3.05
CA ALA A 109 7.55 -10.40 3.55
C ALA A 109 6.29 -10.82 2.79
N PHE A 110 5.14 -10.79 3.44
CA PHE A 110 3.85 -11.06 2.81
C PHE A 110 3.41 -9.87 1.95
N ILE A 111 3.04 -10.15 0.71
CA ILE A 111 2.33 -9.20 -0.13
C ILE A 111 0.84 -9.37 0.18
N LEU A 112 0.22 -8.31 0.74
CA LEU A 112 -1.17 -8.32 1.19
C LEU A 112 -2.17 -8.01 0.06
N GLY A 113 -1.67 -7.47 -1.03
CA GLY A 113 -2.43 -7.02 -2.20
C GLY A 113 -1.69 -5.90 -2.91
N ILE A 114 -2.41 -5.21 -3.78
CA ILE A 114 -1.88 -4.13 -4.60
C ILE A 114 -2.30 -2.77 -4.05
N HIS A 115 -1.37 -1.82 -4.08
CA HIS A 115 -1.67 -0.40 -4.10
C HIS A 115 -1.47 0.10 -5.54
N LEU A 116 -2.55 0.40 -6.25
CA LEU A 116 -2.50 0.96 -7.59
C LEU A 116 -2.35 2.48 -7.50
N GLU A 117 -1.14 3.00 -7.70
CA GLU A 117 -0.86 4.44 -7.69
C GLU A 117 -0.86 5.01 -9.10
N GLY A 118 -1.97 5.57 -9.49
CA GLY A 118 -2.25 5.92 -10.87
C GLY A 118 -2.79 4.71 -11.66
N PRO A 119 -3.06 4.85 -12.95
CA PRO A 119 -2.74 5.95 -13.86
C PRO A 119 -3.76 7.12 -13.86
N TYR A 120 -4.75 7.09 -13.00
CA TYR A 120 -5.87 8.05 -12.92
C TYR A 120 -5.49 9.26 -12.05
N ILE A 121 -4.35 9.86 -12.36
CA ILE A 121 -3.70 10.94 -11.62
C ILE A 121 -3.44 12.16 -12.50
N ASN A 122 -3.26 13.33 -11.87
CA ASN A 122 -3.11 14.58 -12.59
C ASN A 122 -1.71 14.77 -13.19
N ASN A 123 -1.65 15.07 -14.49
CA ASN A 123 -0.41 15.30 -15.22
C ASN A 123 0.45 16.47 -14.69
N GLU A 124 -0.15 17.40 -13.95
CA GLU A 124 0.56 18.51 -13.30
C GLU A 124 1.15 18.13 -11.94
N LYS A 125 0.78 16.96 -11.43
CA LYS A 125 1.16 16.47 -10.10
C LYS A 125 1.85 15.11 -10.14
N LEU A 126 2.58 14.81 -11.18
CA LEU A 126 3.20 13.50 -11.41
C LEU A 126 4.24 13.12 -10.35
N GLY A 127 4.96 14.08 -9.78
CA GLY A 127 6.12 13.73 -8.95
C GLY A 127 7.10 12.86 -9.75
N ALA A 128 7.37 11.65 -9.27
CA ALA A 128 8.21 10.67 -9.96
C ALA A 128 7.46 9.78 -10.97
N GLN A 129 6.14 9.91 -11.07
CA GLN A 129 5.31 9.10 -11.97
C GLN A 129 5.57 9.43 -13.45
N PRO A 130 5.58 8.45 -14.34
CA PRO A 130 5.74 8.71 -15.78
C PRO A 130 4.49 9.39 -16.37
N ARG A 131 4.68 10.17 -17.45
CA ARG A 131 3.58 10.83 -18.19
C ARG A 131 2.75 9.82 -19.01
N ARG A 132 2.04 8.92 -18.32
CA ARG A 132 1.16 7.89 -18.89
C ARG A 132 -0.18 7.84 -18.19
N THR A 133 -0.63 9.00 -17.72
CA THR A 133 -1.95 9.15 -17.09
C THR A 133 -3.05 8.98 -18.13
N ARG A 134 -4.24 8.59 -17.69
CA ARG A 134 -5.42 8.41 -18.52
C ARG A 134 -6.70 8.59 -17.72
N GLU A 135 -7.81 8.70 -18.42
CA GLU A 135 -9.14 8.72 -17.82
C GLU A 135 -9.44 7.40 -17.10
N PHE A 136 -10.30 7.48 -16.09
CA PHE A 136 -10.71 6.31 -15.32
C PHE A 136 -11.42 5.28 -16.21
N ASN A 137 -11.05 4.01 -16.04
CA ASN A 137 -11.63 2.90 -16.76
C ASN A 137 -11.91 1.74 -15.80
N LEU A 138 -13.21 1.52 -15.53
CA LEU A 138 -13.64 0.47 -14.61
C LEU A 138 -13.25 -0.93 -15.10
N SER A 139 -13.37 -1.21 -16.39
CA SER A 139 -13.02 -2.52 -16.95
C SER A 139 -11.52 -2.83 -16.79
N GLU A 140 -10.66 -1.82 -16.84
CA GLU A 140 -9.24 -1.98 -16.53
C GLU A 140 -9.04 -2.34 -15.07
N ILE A 141 -9.73 -1.68 -14.15
CA ILE A 141 -9.67 -1.99 -12.72
C ILE A 141 -10.13 -3.41 -12.44
N GLU A 142 -11.28 -3.83 -13.00
CA GLU A 142 -11.81 -5.20 -12.84
C GLU A 142 -10.81 -6.25 -13.32
N LYS A 143 -10.20 -6.03 -14.48
CA LYS A 143 -9.17 -6.90 -15.05
C LYS A 143 -7.94 -7.01 -14.15
N LEU A 144 -7.38 -5.88 -13.72
CA LEU A 144 -6.20 -5.86 -12.84
C LEU A 144 -6.53 -6.47 -11.46
N HIS A 145 -7.68 -6.14 -10.89
CA HIS A 145 -8.15 -6.68 -9.61
C HIS A 145 -8.33 -8.20 -9.66
N GLY A 146 -8.70 -8.74 -10.84
CA GLY A 146 -8.80 -10.17 -11.08
C GLY A 146 -7.47 -10.91 -11.10
N ILE A 147 -6.34 -10.24 -11.38
CA ILE A 147 -5.00 -10.84 -11.32
C ILE A 147 -4.52 -10.91 -9.87
N VAL A 148 -4.51 -9.78 -9.17
CA VAL A 148 -4.20 -9.66 -7.74
C VAL A 148 -5.16 -8.65 -7.14
N PRO A 149 -5.77 -8.91 -5.96
CA PRO A 149 -6.66 -7.96 -5.33
C PRO A 149 -6.01 -6.58 -5.14
N ILE A 150 -6.64 -5.54 -5.69
CA ILE A 150 -6.29 -4.15 -5.43
C ILE A 150 -6.89 -3.80 -4.08
N SER A 151 -6.05 -3.52 -3.09
CA SER A 151 -6.47 -3.11 -1.74
C SER A 151 -6.62 -1.61 -1.62
N ILE A 152 -5.75 -0.88 -2.30
CA ILE A 152 -5.75 0.60 -2.32
C ILE A 152 -5.62 1.07 -3.77
N ILE A 153 -6.34 2.13 -4.10
CA ILE A 153 -6.15 2.90 -5.33
C ILE A 153 -5.89 4.37 -5.00
N THR A 154 -4.88 4.95 -5.62
CA THR A 154 -4.62 6.40 -5.58
C THR A 154 -5.13 7.03 -6.87
N LEU A 155 -5.95 8.05 -6.74
CA LEU A 155 -6.51 8.80 -7.87
C LEU A 155 -6.65 10.30 -7.56
N ALA A 156 -6.76 11.09 -8.63
CA ALA A 156 -7.03 12.52 -8.60
C ALA A 156 -8.54 12.76 -8.79
N PRO A 157 -9.28 13.20 -7.76
CA PRO A 157 -10.74 13.25 -7.81
C PRO A 157 -11.27 14.27 -8.81
N GLU A 158 -10.53 15.33 -9.11
CA GLU A 158 -10.88 16.34 -10.10
C GLU A 158 -10.90 15.82 -11.54
N LEU A 159 -10.34 14.63 -11.79
CA LEU A 159 -10.33 13.99 -13.12
C LEU A 159 -11.46 12.98 -13.29
N LEU A 160 -12.22 12.69 -12.25
CA LEU A 160 -13.35 11.77 -12.35
C LEU A 160 -14.55 12.46 -13.00
N SER A 161 -15.19 11.78 -13.94
CA SER A 161 -16.43 12.24 -14.57
C SER A 161 -17.60 12.26 -13.59
N ASP A 162 -17.58 11.35 -12.57
CA ASP A 162 -18.57 11.22 -11.53
C ASP A 162 -17.94 10.65 -10.27
N LEU A 163 -18.30 11.18 -9.11
CA LEU A 163 -17.85 10.67 -7.81
C LEU A 163 -18.51 9.34 -7.41
N GLU A 164 -19.55 8.88 -8.08
CA GLU A 164 -20.10 7.53 -7.94
C GLU A 164 -19.04 6.45 -8.22
N ILE A 165 -18.03 6.77 -9.02
CA ILE A 165 -16.84 5.91 -9.23
C ILE A 165 -16.17 5.55 -7.91
N ILE A 166 -16.06 6.49 -6.97
CA ILE A 166 -15.47 6.25 -5.65
C ILE A 166 -16.31 5.23 -4.88
N LYS A 167 -17.64 5.35 -4.91
CA LYS A 167 -18.54 4.42 -4.23
C LYS A 167 -18.42 3.00 -4.82
N LEU A 168 -18.39 2.88 -6.15
CA LEU A 168 -18.20 1.61 -6.83
C LEU A 168 -16.88 0.93 -6.41
N LEU A 169 -15.78 1.67 -6.35
CA LEU A 169 -14.49 1.14 -5.89
C LEU A 169 -14.58 0.66 -4.43
N VAL A 170 -15.25 1.41 -3.56
CA VAL A 170 -15.48 1.02 -2.16
C VAL A 170 -16.34 -0.24 -2.06
N GLU A 171 -17.39 -0.38 -2.88
CA GLU A 171 -18.22 -1.59 -2.95
C GLU A 171 -17.44 -2.82 -3.44
N MET A 172 -16.45 -2.62 -4.32
CA MET A 172 -15.48 -3.66 -4.71
C MET A 172 -14.49 -4.02 -3.60
N GLY A 173 -14.53 -3.35 -2.44
CA GLY A 173 -13.60 -3.55 -1.32
C GLY A 173 -12.26 -2.81 -1.48
N ILE A 174 -12.16 -1.89 -2.43
CA ILE A 174 -10.96 -1.10 -2.71
C ILE A 174 -11.00 0.18 -1.88
N SER A 175 -9.95 0.43 -1.09
CA SER A 175 -9.80 1.69 -0.36
C SER A 175 -9.31 2.79 -1.30
N VAL A 176 -10.07 3.87 -1.42
CA VAL A 176 -9.69 5.00 -2.28
C VAL A 176 -8.87 6.00 -1.47
N GLN A 177 -7.71 6.37 -2.01
CA GLN A 177 -6.85 7.45 -1.52
C GLN A 177 -6.77 8.56 -2.56
N LEU A 178 -6.74 9.80 -2.09
CA LEU A 178 -6.53 10.97 -2.94
C LEU A 178 -5.02 11.27 -3.01
N GLY A 179 -4.48 11.44 -4.20
CA GLY A 179 -3.08 11.74 -4.40
C GLY A 179 -2.76 12.09 -5.84
N HIS A 180 -1.58 12.65 -6.07
CA HIS A 180 -1.20 13.15 -7.39
C HIS A 180 -2.32 14.02 -8.00
N THR A 181 -2.82 14.96 -7.21
CA THR A 181 -4.05 15.70 -7.47
C THR A 181 -3.85 17.21 -7.40
N ASN A 182 -4.53 17.93 -8.24
CA ASN A 182 -4.64 19.39 -8.19
C ASN A 182 -6.04 19.84 -7.71
N ALA A 183 -6.75 18.92 -7.02
CA ALA A 183 -8.10 19.18 -6.50
C ALA A 183 -8.15 20.41 -5.61
N SER A 184 -9.24 21.18 -5.73
CA SER A 184 -9.57 22.19 -4.72
C SER A 184 -9.94 21.53 -3.39
N TYR A 185 -10.09 22.34 -2.35
CA TYR A 185 -10.64 21.89 -1.06
C TYR A 185 -11.98 21.19 -1.25
N GLU A 186 -12.91 21.84 -1.97
CA GLU A 186 -14.27 21.37 -2.20
C GLU A 186 -14.29 20.04 -2.98
N GLN A 187 -13.44 19.89 -3.99
CA GLN A 187 -13.33 18.66 -4.76
C GLN A 187 -12.79 17.50 -3.90
N ALA A 188 -11.79 17.77 -3.08
CA ALA A 188 -11.25 16.77 -2.16
C ALA A 188 -12.26 16.38 -1.07
N ASP A 189 -12.96 17.36 -0.47
CA ASP A 189 -13.99 17.14 0.54
C ASP A 189 -15.16 16.31 -0.03
N GLN A 190 -15.64 16.63 -1.23
CA GLN A 190 -16.68 15.85 -1.91
C GLN A 190 -16.25 14.40 -2.17
N ALA A 191 -14.98 14.19 -2.55
CA ALA A 191 -14.44 12.85 -2.74
C ALA A 191 -14.36 12.07 -1.41
N LEU A 192 -13.99 12.71 -0.31
CA LEU A 192 -14.02 12.12 1.03
C LEU A 192 -15.45 11.75 1.44
N GLN A 193 -16.43 12.62 1.19
CA GLN A 193 -17.84 12.34 1.44
C GLN A 193 -18.39 11.20 0.57
N ALA A 194 -17.87 11.03 -0.65
CA ALA A 194 -18.20 9.91 -1.54
C ALA A 194 -17.58 8.57 -1.10
N GLY A 195 -16.62 8.58 -0.16
CA GLY A 195 -16.06 7.35 0.42
C GLY A 195 -14.54 7.19 0.32
N ALA A 196 -13.80 8.16 -0.23
CA ALA A 196 -12.35 8.18 -0.11
C ALA A 196 -11.96 8.32 1.38
N LYS A 197 -10.87 7.65 1.81
CA LYS A 197 -10.55 7.52 3.25
C LYS A 197 -9.25 8.15 3.68
N SER A 198 -8.38 8.50 2.76
CA SER A 198 -7.04 8.97 3.08
C SER A 198 -6.38 9.66 1.89
N PHE A 199 -5.19 10.19 2.15
CA PHE A 199 -4.33 10.80 1.13
C PHE A 199 -3.05 9.99 0.99
N THR A 200 -2.62 9.80 -0.24
CA THR A 200 -1.32 9.20 -0.54
C THR A 200 -0.24 10.25 -0.29
N HIS A 201 0.78 9.92 0.50
CA HIS A 201 1.92 10.81 0.84
C HIS A 201 1.53 12.30 0.96
N LEU A 202 0.57 12.59 1.86
CA LEU A 202 0.03 13.92 2.14
C LEU A 202 1.11 15.01 2.09
N TYR A 203 0.82 16.16 1.50
CA TYR A 203 1.68 17.28 1.11
C TYR A 203 2.46 17.12 -0.19
N ASN A 204 2.74 15.89 -0.64
CA ASN A 204 3.56 15.66 -1.83
C ASN A 204 2.68 15.41 -3.06
N ALA A 205 3.06 16.00 -4.19
CA ALA A 205 2.35 15.86 -5.47
C ALA A 205 0.83 16.15 -5.37
N MET A 206 0.45 17.21 -4.64
CA MET A 206 -0.94 17.65 -4.52
C MET A 206 -1.04 19.17 -4.40
N SER A 207 -2.27 19.71 -4.47
CA SER A 207 -2.55 21.12 -4.22
C SER A 207 -2.26 21.46 -2.76
N GLY A 208 -1.39 22.47 -2.54
CA GLY A 208 -0.87 22.83 -1.23
C GLY A 208 -1.86 23.65 -0.39
N LEU A 209 -1.57 23.76 0.90
CA LEU A 209 -2.35 24.60 1.83
C LEU A 209 -2.02 26.09 1.62
N HIS A 210 -3.02 26.87 1.30
CA HIS A 210 -2.93 28.33 1.23
C HIS A 210 -4.19 28.94 1.86
N HIS A 211 -4.05 30.10 2.56
CA HIS A 211 -5.11 30.72 3.34
C HIS A 211 -6.38 31.12 2.55
N ARG A 212 -6.30 31.25 1.23
CA ARG A 212 -7.44 31.55 0.34
C ARG A 212 -7.79 30.39 -0.59
N SER A 213 -6.94 29.37 -0.69
CA SER A 213 -7.12 28.20 -1.54
C SER A 213 -6.53 27.00 -0.82
N PRO A 214 -7.24 26.40 0.14
CA PRO A 214 -6.66 25.38 1.03
C PRO A 214 -6.19 24.12 0.31
N GLY A 215 -6.72 23.85 -0.89
CA GLY A 215 -6.35 22.70 -1.71
C GLY A 215 -6.68 21.35 -1.04
N ALA A 216 -6.16 20.27 -1.62
CA ALA A 216 -6.33 18.92 -1.07
C ALA A 216 -5.71 18.76 0.33
N VAL A 217 -4.62 19.50 0.63
CA VAL A 217 -3.98 19.48 1.95
C VAL A 217 -4.87 20.09 3.03
N GLY A 218 -5.76 21.00 2.67
CA GLY A 218 -6.67 21.67 3.61
C GLY A 218 -7.95 20.88 3.88
N ALA A 219 -8.29 19.92 3.01
CA ALA A 219 -9.44 19.04 3.17
C ALA A 219 -9.18 17.93 4.19
#